data_3dbfad246739094defe19737f9dd6626
#
_entry.id   3dbfad246739094defe19737f9dd6626
#
_cell.length_a   1.000
_cell.length_b   1.000
_cell.length_c   1.000
_cell.angle_alpha   90.00
_cell.angle_beta   90.00
_cell.angle_gamma   90.00
#
_symmetry.space_group_name_H-M   'P 1'
#
loop_
_entity.id
_entity.type
_entity.pdbx_description
1 polymer ?
#
loop_
_entity_poly.entity_id
_entity_poly.type
_entity_poly.pdbx_seq_one_letter_code
_entity_poly.pdbx_strand_id
1 'polypeptide(L)'
;DVYKRQMNQRFYADSEKGKLTGINQIDGKTFVFNENGELLTGWFEYDGNKYYSGEDGEVFVGDCIVDGIKYIFSPKGKLQSGWQTVDGKRVFYDYDTALPVYGWVYYNGYVYYTDSEKGKYTGEYEIDGLKYRFSENGCLETGLQEFDDGTRYYYSDGSLAEGFAEEDGFTYYFGSDYLMKTGFNIIGDSTYCFGADGKMLKLWQKIEDNTYYFGQEGKMTVGLAVIGASKYYFDSSGIMQTGFITIDGSRYYFNNEGVMQFKWQKIDDKSYYFGRDGKMSTGIMTIDSEKYYFDKTGVMQTGIQTIDGNIYYFDADGRMSYEWQECDGKKYYFGKNGQAVMGWQTIEGIKYYFDERGVMSVGWKTIGNEKYYFGAEGEVKTGWQIIEGQRYYFSDNGCMAVNTIRDGYNIDENGKASEFTEVQKRAESILDTIRRNAISIYNYVRKNNTYKYIEYCRTLSEINEKGWGYFANYAMGNRYITSYYFAALQDILFHQAGYESRIVYGTAGNGDYYWNQVKTDGVWVNYDACGGYSNVSDIYLKSCGYIWYEYVYPKYY
;
A
#
# COMPACT_ATOMS: atom_id res chain seq x y z
N ASP A 1 -97.62 -21.02 -61.65
CA ASP A 1 -96.45 -21.68 -61.01
C ASP A 1 -96.90 -23.02 -60.43
N VAL A 2 -96.34 -24.12 -60.88
CA VAL A 2 -96.75 -25.48 -60.45
C VAL A 2 -95.67 -26.04 -59.49
N TYR A 3 -96.06 -26.16 -58.25
CA TYR A 3 -95.28 -26.89 -57.26
C TYR A 3 -95.60 -28.37 -57.32
N LYS A 4 -94.64 -29.21 -57.59
CA LYS A 4 -94.81 -30.68 -57.58
C LYS A 4 -93.88 -31.32 -56.52
N ARG A 5 -94.47 -32.14 -55.64
CA ARG A 5 -93.79 -33.01 -54.67
C ARG A 5 -93.62 -34.40 -55.28
N GLN A 6 -92.41 -34.85 -55.56
CA GLN A 6 -92.15 -36.20 -56.05
C GLN A 6 -91.06 -36.83 -55.20
N MET A 7 -91.35 -37.99 -54.54
CA MET A 7 -90.42 -38.75 -53.69
C MET A 7 -89.64 -37.91 -52.63
N ASN A 8 -90.31 -37.09 -51.79
CA ASN A 8 -89.73 -36.23 -50.77
C ASN A 8 -88.87 -35.05 -51.29
N GLN A 9 -88.80 -34.86 -52.58
CA GLN A 9 -88.08 -33.77 -53.20
C GLN A 9 -89.08 -32.69 -53.70
N ARG A 10 -88.69 -31.40 -53.51
CA ARG A 10 -89.48 -30.27 -53.94
C ARG A 10 -88.84 -29.60 -55.13
N PHE A 11 -89.65 -29.38 -56.19
CA PHE A 11 -89.22 -28.74 -57.44
C PHE A 11 -90.13 -27.54 -57.70
N TYR A 12 -89.57 -26.56 -58.35
CA TYR A 12 -90.37 -25.41 -58.81
C TYR A 12 -90.18 -25.28 -60.33
N ALA A 13 -91.24 -25.07 -61.04
CA ALA A 13 -91.22 -24.88 -62.48
C ALA A 13 -91.90 -23.54 -62.81
N ASP A 14 -91.20 -22.69 -63.51
CA ASP A 14 -91.73 -21.50 -64.13
C ASP A 14 -92.29 -21.83 -65.49
N SER A 15 -93.44 -21.19 -65.82
CA SER A 15 -94.14 -21.48 -67.10
C SER A 15 -93.32 -21.07 -68.33
N GLU A 16 -92.37 -20.16 -68.21
CA GLU A 16 -91.55 -19.71 -69.30
C GLU A 16 -90.12 -20.28 -69.28
N LYS A 17 -89.57 -20.55 -68.09
CA LYS A 17 -88.21 -21.01 -67.88
C LYS A 17 -88.06 -22.52 -67.64
N GLY A 18 -89.13 -23.19 -67.47
CA GLY A 18 -89.10 -24.60 -67.15
C GLY A 18 -88.70 -24.87 -65.70
N LYS A 19 -87.98 -25.96 -65.46
CA LYS A 19 -87.51 -26.37 -64.12
C LYS A 19 -86.45 -25.40 -63.65
N LEU A 20 -86.67 -24.75 -62.51
CA LEU A 20 -85.72 -23.77 -61.97
C LEU A 20 -84.51 -24.47 -61.34
N THR A 21 -83.35 -23.86 -61.58
CA THR A 21 -82.04 -24.21 -60.97
C THR A 21 -81.36 -22.95 -60.42
N GLY A 22 -80.42 -23.09 -59.49
CA GLY A 22 -79.72 -21.96 -58.92
C GLY A 22 -80.58 -21.14 -57.97
N ILE A 23 -80.15 -19.91 -57.72
CA ILE A 23 -80.80 -18.93 -56.85
C ILE A 23 -81.95 -18.25 -57.61
N ASN A 24 -83.13 -18.35 -57.09
CA ASN A 24 -84.33 -17.76 -57.68
C ASN A 24 -85.15 -17.01 -56.67
N GLN A 25 -85.69 -15.87 -57.10
CA GLN A 25 -86.69 -15.14 -56.31
C GLN A 25 -88.13 -15.52 -56.78
N ILE A 26 -88.94 -15.96 -55.84
CA ILE A 26 -90.31 -16.31 -56.04
C ILE A 26 -91.16 -15.63 -54.99
N ASP A 27 -92.11 -14.80 -55.41
CA ASP A 27 -92.99 -14.01 -54.57
C ASP A 27 -92.22 -13.18 -53.50
N GLY A 28 -91.07 -12.63 -53.90
CA GLY A 28 -90.23 -11.83 -53.00
C GLY A 28 -89.34 -12.63 -52.07
N LYS A 29 -89.40 -13.95 -52.09
CA LYS A 29 -88.57 -14.85 -51.28
C LYS A 29 -87.52 -15.53 -52.11
N THR A 30 -86.34 -15.83 -51.48
CA THR A 30 -85.20 -16.46 -52.15
C THR A 30 -85.24 -17.97 -51.91
N PHE A 31 -85.12 -18.71 -52.98
CA PHE A 31 -85.03 -20.19 -52.98
C PHE A 31 -83.80 -20.61 -53.79
N VAL A 32 -83.17 -21.74 -53.38
CA VAL A 32 -82.03 -22.28 -54.09
C VAL A 32 -82.31 -23.69 -54.51
N PHE A 33 -82.14 -23.99 -55.80
CA PHE A 33 -82.32 -25.28 -56.39
C PHE A 33 -80.98 -25.80 -56.91
N ASN A 34 -80.73 -27.14 -56.68
CA ASN A 34 -79.50 -27.73 -57.22
C ASN A 34 -79.58 -27.84 -58.78
N GLU A 35 -78.53 -28.40 -59.38
CA GLU A 35 -78.50 -28.59 -60.84
C GLU A 35 -79.60 -29.49 -61.39
N ASN A 36 -80.10 -30.40 -60.53
CA ASN A 36 -81.23 -31.25 -60.87
C ASN A 36 -82.58 -30.54 -60.64
N GLY A 37 -82.59 -29.29 -60.18
CA GLY A 37 -83.79 -28.49 -59.89
C GLY A 37 -84.46 -28.89 -58.57
N GLU A 38 -83.83 -29.60 -57.69
CA GLU A 38 -84.31 -29.92 -56.36
C GLU A 38 -84.14 -28.81 -55.39
N LEU A 39 -85.17 -28.41 -54.66
CA LEU A 39 -85.11 -27.37 -53.64
C LEU A 39 -84.21 -27.80 -52.50
N LEU A 40 -83.23 -26.96 -52.22
CA LEU A 40 -82.27 -27.17 -51.10
C LEU A 40 -82.92 -26.68 -49.79
N THR A 41 -82.86 -27.49 -48.74
CA THR A 41 -83.37 -27.16 -47.40
C THR A 41 -82.33 -27.51 -46.35
N GLY A 42 -82.33 -26.82 -45.17
CA GLY A 42 -81.34 -26.95 -44.15
C GLY A 42 -80.04 -26.26 -44.56
N TRP A 43 -78.87 -26.70 -44.06
CA TRP A 43 -77.55 -26.22 -44.44
C TRP A 43 -77.10 -26.78 -45.79
N PHE A 44 -76.72 -25.92 -46.70
CA PHE A 44 -76.16 -26.32 -47.99
C PHE A 44 -75.12 -25.33 -48.51
N GLU A 45 -74.29 -25.76 -49.43
CA GLU A 45 -73.35 -24.96 -50.18
C GLU A 45 -73.84 -24.78 -51.63
N TYR A 46 -73.74 -23.56 -52.11
CA TYR A 46 -74.04 -23.23 -53.48
C TYR A 46 -73.11 -22.14 -53.97
N ASP A 47 -72.44 -22.33 -55.12
CA ASP A 47 -71.46 -21.43 -55.72
C ASP A 47 -70.42 -20.98 -54.69
N GLY A 48 -69.84 -21.96 -53.95
CA GLY A 48 -68.79 -21.70 -52.91
C GLY A 48 -69.25 -20.90 -51.72
N ASN A 49 -70.54 -20.73 -51.49
CA ASN A 49 -71.11 -20.00 -50.32
C ASN A 49 -72.08 -20.94 -49.56
N LYS A 50 -72.08 -20.76 -48.24
CA LYS A 50 -73.02 -21.50 -47.35
C LYS A 50 -74.33 -20.72 -47.20
N TYR A 51 -75.42 -21.43 -47.18
CA TYR A 51 -76.79 -20.96 -47.05
C TYR A 51 -77.53 -21.85 -46.04
N TYR A 52 -78.56 -21.29 -45.49
CA TYR A 52 -79.53 -22.06 -44.74
C TYR A 52 -80.91 -21.68 -45.19
N SER A 53 -81.76 -22.67 -45.41
CA SER A 53 -83.14 -22.44 -45.68
C SER A 53 -84.01 -23.28 -44.72
N GLY A 54 -85.19 -22.76 -44.40
CA GLY A 54 -86.19 -23.42 -43.60
C GLY A 54 -86.76 -24.66 -44.27
N GLU A 55 -87.64 -25.32 -43.58
CA GLU A 55 -88.38 -26.52 -44.13
C GLU A 55 -89.18 -26.16 -45.35
N ASP A 56 -89.62 -24.93 -45.49
CA ASP A 56 -90.36 -24.38 -46.64
C ASP A 56 -89.44 -24.10 -47.82
N GLY A 57 -88.09 -24.10 -47.61
CA GLY A 57 -87.08 -23.87 -48.60
C GLY A 57 -86.70 -22.38 -48.76
N GLU A 58 -87.33 -21.46 -48.02
CA GLU A 58 -87.00 -20.06 -48.04
C GLU A 58 -85.60 -19.85 -47.42
N VAL A 59 -84.68 -19.22 -48.15
CA VAL A 59 -83.33 -18.93 -47.67
C VAL A 59 -83.33 -17.85 -46.61
N PHE A 60 -82.66 -18.12 -45.52
CA PHE A 60 -82.55 -17.15 -44.41
C PHE A 60 -81.70 -15.99 -44.83
N VAL A 61 -82.16 -14.78 -44.46
CA VAL A 61 -81.49 -13.49 -44.70
C VAL A 61 -81.46 -12.69 -43.41
N GLY A 62 -80.45 -11.85 -43.23
CA GLY A 62 -80.28 -11.09 -41.98
C GLY A 62 -79.91 -11.99 -40.81
N ASP A 63 -80.23 -11.52 -39.60
CA ASP A 63 -79.99 -12.21 -38.34
C ASP A 63 -81.02 -13.32 -38.14
N CYS A 64 -80.54 -14.56 -38.12
CA CYS A 64 -81.47 -15.75 -37.97
C CYS A 64 -80.95 -16.68 -36.89
N ILE A 65 -81.85 -17.33 -36.16
CA ILE A 65 -81.53 -18.38 -35.21
C ILE A 65 -81.72 -19.74 -35.90
N VAL A 66 -80.69 -20.52 -35.98
CA VAL A 66 -80.73 -21.90 -36.48
C VAL A 66 -80.24 -22.82 -35.34
N ASP A 67 -81.04 -23.75 -34.94
CA ASP A 67 -80.76 -24.71 -33.84
C ASP A 67 -80.36 -24.03 -32.53
N GLY A 68 -80.97 -22.84 -32.24
CA GLY A 68 -80.68 -22.08 -31.05
C GLY A 68 -79.43 -21.15 -31.15
N ILE A 69 -78.75 -21.18 -32.30
CA ILE A 69 -77.55 -20.42 -32.57
C ILE A 69 -77.85 -19.27 -33.55
N LYS A 70 -77.41 -18.08 -33.23
CA LYS A 70 -77.58 -16.85 -34.06
C LYS A 70 -76.52 -16.82 -35.16
N TYR A 71 -76.95 -16.85 -36.41
CA TYR A 71 -76.17 -16.68 -37.61
C TYR A 71 -76.57 -15.42 -38.35
N ILE A 72 -75.68 -14.92 -39.18
CA ILE A 72 -75.96 -13.74 -40.02
C ILE A 72 -75.87 -14.17 -41.48
N PHE A 73 -76.90 -13.82 -42.21
CA PHE A 73 -76.94 -14.03 -43.64
C PHE A 73 -77.05 -12.69 -44.38
N SER A 74 -76.35 -12.54 -45.51
CA SER A 74 -76.46 -11.38 -46.35
C SER A 74 -77.89 -11.20 -46.90
N PRO A 75 -78.23 -10.04 -47.46
CA PRO A 75 -79.54 -9.87 -48.13
C PRO A 75 -79.77 -10.87 -49.31
N LYS A 76 -78.73 -11.56 -49.77
CA LYS A 76 -78.77 -12.62 -50.78
C LYS A 76 -78.73 -14.03 -50.14
N GLY A 77 -78.82 -14.12 -48.83
CA GLY A 77 -78.87 -15.37 -48.08
C GLY A 77 -77.49 -16.05 -47.86
N LYS A 78 -76.35 -15.38 -48.22
CA LYS A 78 -75.06 -15.97 -48.00
C LYS A 78 -74.70 -15.84 -46.52
N LEU A 79 -74.26 -16.93 -45.91
CA LEU A 79 -73.71 -16.95 -44.55
C LEU A 79 -72.56 -15.96 -44.47
N GLN A 80 -72.52 -15.11 -43.44
CA GLN A 80 -71.53 -14.07 -43.24
C GLN A 80 -70.56 -14.48 -42.13
N SER A 81 -69.26 -14.19 -42.35
CA SER A 81 -68.20 -14.30 -41.37
C SER A 81 -67.40 -13.02 -41.35
N GLY A 82 -66.35 -12.97 -40.50
CA GLY A 82 -65.59 -11.71 -40.30
C GLY A 82 -66.40 -10.68 -39.52
N TRP A 83 -66.02 -9.40 -39.66
CA TRP A 83 -66.67 -8.29 -38.94
C TRP A 83 -68.09 -8.02 -39.41
N GLN A 84 -69.06 -8.26 -38.54
CA GLN A 84 -70.51 -8.00 -38.81
C GLN A 84 -71.01 -6.92 -37.82
N THR A 85 -72.04 -6.21 -38.21
CA THR A 85 -72.77 -5.32 -37.31
C THR A 85 -74.09 -5.98 -36.95
N VAL A 86 -74.29 -6.22 -35.65
CA VAL A 86 -75.47 -6.89 -35.11
C VAL A 86 -76.04 -6.05 -33.98
N ASP A 87 -77.30 -5.66 -34.01
CA ASP A 87 -77.94 -4.80 -33.00
C ASP A 87 -77.12 -3.54 -32.68
N GLY A 88 -76.52 -2.96 -33.74
CA GLY A 88 -75.67 -1.76 -33.63
C GLY A 88 -74.25 -2.00 -33.12
N LYS A 89 -73.88 -3.21 -32.79
CA LYS A 89 -72.56 -3.64 -32.28
C LYS A 89 -71.72 -4.30 -33.37
N ARG A 90 -70.46 -3.98 -33.44
CA ARG A 90 -69.49 -4.70 -34.31
C ARG A 90 -68.98 -5.95 -33.59
N VAL A 91 -69.23 -7.14 -34.13
CA VAL A 91 -68.78 -8.45 -33.59
C VAL A 91 -68.10 -9.22 -34.71
N PHE A 92 -67.06 -9.95 -34.36
CA PHE A 92 -66.35 -10.83 -35.31
C PHE A 92 -66.97 -12.20 -35.33
N TYR A 93 -67.25 -12.68 -36.51
CA TYR A 93 -67.76 -14.03 -36.74
C TYR A 93 -66.67 -14.88 -37.37
N ASP A 94 -66.39 -16.00 -36.75
CA ASP A 94 -65.36 -16.94 -37.19
C ASP A 94 -65.63 -17.46 -38.65
N TYR A 95 -64.53 -17.57 -39.40
CA TYR A 95 -64.67 -17.94 -40.84
C TYR A 95 -65.10 -19.36 -41.10
N ASP A 96 -64.79 -20.30 -40.19
CA ASP A 96 -65.08 -21.71 -40.34
C ASP A 96 -66.47 -22.07 -39.77
N THR A 97 -66.75 -21.54 -38.59
CA THR A 97 -67.98 -21.84 -37.85
C THR A 97 -69.08 -20.82 -38.09
N ALA A 98 -68.72 -19.61 -38.53
CA ALA A 98 -69.62 -18.45 -38.61
C ALA A 98 -70.30 -18.12 -37.27
N LEU A 99 -69.68 -18.43 -36.17
CA LEU A 99 -70.16 -18.12 -34.82
C LEU A 99 -69.49 -16.83 -34.32
N PRO A 100 -70.19 -16.08 -33.46
CA PRO A 100 -69.55 -14.89 -32.85
C PRO A 100 -68.35 -15.28 -31.98
N VAL A 101 -67.26 -14.61 -32.15
CA VAL A 101 -66.03 -14.74 -31.32
C VAL A 101 -66.09 -13.66 -30.26
N TYR A 102 -66.04 -14.06 -29.00
CA TYR A 102 -65.87 -13.17 -27.85
C TYR A 102 -64.51 -13.38 -27.20
N GLY A 103 -63.88 -12.29 -26.74
CA GLY A 103 -62.51 -12.28 -26.30
C GLY A 103 -61.54 -11.70 -27.36
N TRP A 104 -60.29 -12.17 -27.39
CA TRP A 104 -59.27 -11.75 -28.30
C TRP A 104 -59.48 -12.28 -29.73
N VAL A 105 -59.41 -11.35 -30.70
CA VAL A 105 -59.58 -11.64 -32.12
C VAL A 105 -58.36 -11.19 -32.89
N TYR A 106 -57.72 -12.12 -33.61
CA TYR A 106 -56.60 -11.84 -34.52
C TYR A 106 -57.12 -11.77 -35.95
N TYR A 107 -57.01 -10.58 -36.55
CA TYR A 107 -57.55 -10.38 -37.90
C TYR A 107 -56.68 -9.39 -38.72
N ASN A 108 -56.27 -9.81 -39.90
CA ASN A 108 -55.45 -9.02 -40.84
C ASN A 108 -54.18 -8.41 -40.19
N GLY A 109 -53.52 -9.17 -39.31
CA GLY A 109 -52.31 -8.70 -38.62
C GLY A 109 -52.55 -7.76 -37.44
N TYR A 110 -53.78 -7.54 -37.03
CA TYR A 110 -54.16 -6.72 -35.90
C TYR A 110 -54.89 -7.55 -34.83
N VAL A 111 -54.80 -7.08 -33.62
CA VAL A 111 -55.44 -7.69 -32.45
C VAL A 111 -56.65 -6.82 -32.03
N TYR A 112 -57.76 -7.45 -31.75
CA TYR A 112 -59.00 -6.82 -31.32
C TYR A 112 -59.57 -7.54 -30.09
N TYR A 113 -60.47 -6.93 -29.40
CA TYR A 113 -61.25 -7.55 -28.35
C TYR A 113 -62.73 -7.33 -28.55
N THR A 114 -63.52 -8.35 -28.37
CA THR A 114 -64.97 -8.28 -28.50
C THR A 114 -65.68 -8.96 -27.35
N ASP A 115 -66.85 -8.48 -26.97
CA ASP A 115 -67.75 -9.18 -26.06
C ASP A 115 -69.23 -9.12 -26.54
N SER A 116 -70.08 -9.80 -25.82
CA SER A 116 -71.53 -9.89 -26.18
C SER A 116 -72.25 -8.60 -25.81
N GLU A 117 -71.73 -7.80 -24.88
CA GLU A 117 -72.43 -6.60 -24.39
C GLU A 117 -72.10 -5.39 -25.22
N LYS A 118 -70.85 -5.18 -25.55
CA LYS A 118 -70.32 -3.98 -26.22
C LYS A 118 -69.94 -4.20 -27.67
N GLY A 119 -69.66 -5.45 -28.02
CA GLY A 119 -69.08 -5.79 -29.29
C GLY A 119 -67.59 -5.45 -29.33
N LYS A 120 -67.05 -4.92 -30.45
CA LYS A 120 -65.65 -4.54 -30.63
C LYS A 120 -65.29 -3.33 -29.71
N TYR A 121 -64.19 -3.49 -28.99
CA TYR A 121 -63.67 -2.48 -28.07
C TYR A 121 -62.93 -1.34 -28.81
N THR A 122 -63.13 -0.09 -28.32
CA THR A 122 -62.39 1.10 -28.74
C THR A 122 -62.12 1.96 -27.51
N GLY A 123 -60.94 2.57 -27.38
CA GLY A 123 -60.54 3.29 -26.16
C GLY A 123 -59.89 2.40 -25.12
N GLU A 124 -59.88 2.83 -23.87
CA GLU A 124 -59.22 2.11 -22.76
C GLU A 124 -60.17 1.16 -22.04
N TYR A 125 -59.68 -0.02 -21.77
CA TYR A 125 -60.42 -1.04 -21.00
C TYR A 125 -59.49 -1.83 -20.11
N GLU A 126 -59.99 -2.27 -18.98
CA GLU A 126 -59.39 -3.27 -18.13
C GLU A 126 -59.97 -4.64 -18.45
N ILE A 127 -59.15 -5.58 -18.86
CA ILE A 127 -59.50 -6.96 -19.21
C ILE A 127 -58.61 -7.88 -18.36
N ASP A 128 -59.21 -8.72 -17.54
CA ASP A 128 -58.51 -9.63 -16.61
C ASP A 128 -57.52 -8.91 -15.67
N GLY A 129 -57.86 -7.70 -15.24
CA GLY A 129 -57.04 -6.87 -14.34
C GLY A 129 -55.90 -6.12 -15.02
N LEU A 130 -55.82 -6.16 -16.36
CA LEU A 130 -54.78 -5.47 -17.14
C LEU A 130 -55.40 -4.41 -18.07
N LYS A 131 -54.75 -3.27 -18.19
CA LYS A 131 -55.23 -2.17 -19.01
C LYS A 131 -54.75 -2.31 -20.44
N TYR A 132 -55.67 -2.11 -21.37
CA TYR A 132 -55.45 -2.13 -22.81
C TYR A 132 -56.06 -0.90 -23.46
N ARG A 133 -55.43 -0.43 -24.52
CA ARG A 133 -55.96 0.67 -25.34
C ARG A 133 -56.18 0.20 -26.75
N PHE A 134 -57.39 0.47 -27.24
CA PHE A 134 -57.82 0.15 -28.59
C PHE A 134 -58.05 1.45 -29.37
N SER A 135 -57.52 1.53 -30.56
CA SER A 135 -57.70 2.67 -31.45
C SER A 135 -59.19 2.88 -31.80
N GLU A 136 -59.51 4.00 -32.44
CA GLU A 136 -60.84 4.25 -32.94
C GLU A 136 -61.35 3.15 -33.87
N ASN A 137 -60.43 2.48 -34.60
CA ASN A 137 -60.73 1.33 -35.44
C ASN A 137 -60.83 0.01 -34.64
N GLY A 138 -60.64 0.06 -33.34
CA GLY A 138 -60.69 -1.07 -32.42
C GLY A 138 -59.46 -1.97 -32.46
N CYS A 139 -58.38 -1.58 -33.15
CA CYS A 139 -57.14 -2.33 -33.10
C CYS A 139 -56.43 -2.06 -31.78
N LEU A 140 -55.91 -3.11 -31.14
CA LEU A 140 -55.05 -2.94 -29.98
C LEU A 140 -53.86 -2.06 -30.37
N GLU A 141 -53.60 -1.03 -29.58
CA GLU A 141 -52.39 -0.23 -29.70
C GLU A 141 -51.20 -0.99 -29.10
N THR A 142 -50.18 -1.24 -29.91
CA THR A 142 -48.99 -2.02 -29.57
C THR A 142 -47.79 -1.13 -29.34
N GLY A 143 -46.66 -1.70 -28.89
CA GLY A 143 -45.50 -0.91 -28.47
C GLY A 143 -45.68 -0.32 -27.07
N LEU A 144 -44.98 0.78 -26.75
CA LEU A 144 -45.09 1.47 -25.48
C LEU A 144 -46.41 2.21 -25.37
N GLN A 145 -47.20 1.88 -24.36
CA GLN A 145 -48.49 2.55 -24.07
C GLN A 145 -48.46 3.08 -22.64
N GLU A 146 -48.74 4.39 -22.50
CA GLU A 146 -48.75 5.11 -21.21
C GLU A 146 -50.19 5.11 -20.65
N PHE A 147 -50.33 4.70 -19.42
CA PHE A 147 -51.58 4.72 -18.65
C PHE A 147 -51.38 5.54 -17.36
N ASP A 148 -52.47 5.79 -16.65
CA ASP A 148 -52.47 6.53 -15.36
C ASP A 148 -51.68 5.81 -14.25
N ASP A 149 -51.53 4.49 -14.33
CA ASP A 149 -50.79 3.63 -13.40
C ASP A 149 -49.35 3.28 -13.86
N GLY A 150 -48.93 3.68 -15.08
CA GLY A 150 -47.60 3.50 -15.64
C GLY A 150 -47.60 3.04 -17.09
N THR A 151 -46.44 2.85 -17.64
CA THR A 151 -46.23 2.44 -19.04
C THR A 151 -46.11 0.91 -19.17
N ARG A 152 -46.76 0.36 -20.18
CA ARG A 152 -46.71 -1.06 -20.58
C ARG A 152 -46.24 -1.19 -22.02
N TYR A 153 -45.72 -2.33 -22.35
CA TYR A 153 -45.36 -2.65 -23.73
C TYR A 153 -46.18 -3.85 -24.23
N TYR A 154 -46.82 -3.66 -25.34
CA TYR A 154 -47.63 -4.70 -26.01
C TYR A 154 -46.91 -5.15 -27.28
N TYR A 155 -46.63 -6.43 -27.36
CA TYR A 155 -46.15 -7.04 -28.61
C TYR A 155 -47.25 -7.02 -29.68
N SER A 156 -46.86 -7.27 -30.95
CA SER A 156 -47.78 -7.28 -32.07
C SER A 156 -48.88 -8.36 -31.99
N ASP A 157 -48.66 -9.36 -31.16
CA ASP A 157 -49.64 -10.41 -30.88
C ASP A 157 -50.57 -10.08 -29.71
N GLY A 158 -50.42 -8.94 -29.12
CA GLY A 158 -51.21 -8.47 -27.97
C GLY A 158 -50.71 -8.92 -26.61
N SER A 159 -49.65 -9.72 -26.55
CA SER A 159 -49.03 -10.11 -25.29
C SER A 159 -48.29 -8.95 -24.62
N LEU A 160 -48.28 -8.92 -23.29
CA LEU A 160 -47.55 -7.93 -22.49
C LEU A 160 -46.11 -8.34 -22.28
N ALA A 161 -45.22 -7.38 -22.32
CA ALA A 161 -43.81 -7.59 -22.00
C ALA A 161 -43.64 -7.82 -20.49
N GLU A 162 -42.93 -8.90 -20.15
CA GLU A 162 -42.29 -9.13 -18.86
C GLU A 162 -40.80 -9.38 -19.10
N GLY A 163 -39.93 -8.69 -18.35
CA GLY A 163 -38.51 -8.72 -18.61
C GLY A 163 -38.05 -7.65 -19.59
N PHE A 164 -36.97 -7.93 -20.32
CA PHE A 164 -36.41 -7.00 -21.31
C PHE A 164 -37.21 -6.99 -22.61
N ALA A 165 -37.51 -5.81 -23.11
CA ALA A 165 -38.12 -5.59 -24.42
C ALA A 165 -37.35 -4.49 -25.17
N GLU A 166 -37.36 -4.57 -26.51
CA GLU A 166 -36.70 -3.58 -27.37
C GLU A 166 -37.75 -2.85 -28.23
N GLU A 167 -37.60 -1.52 -28.29
CA GLU A 167 -38.41 -0.66 -29.15
C GLU A 167 -37.51 0.44 -29.71
N ASP A 168 -37.53 0.67 -31.00
CA ASP A 168 -36.76 1.69 -31.73
C ASP A 168 -35.25 1.67 -31.41
N GLY A 169 -34.67 0.49 -31.15
CA GLY A 169 -33.25 0.31 -30.83
C GLY A 169 -32.90 0.61 -29.37
N PHE A 170 -33.88 0.87 -28.53
CA PHE A 170 -33.72 1.04 -27.09
C PHE A 170 -34.23 -0.17 -26.34
N THR A 171 -33.58 -0.49 -25.24
CA THR A 171 -33.95 -1.58 -24.34
C THR A 171 -34.68 -1.02 -23.14
N TYR A 172 -35.80 -1.66 -22.79
CA TYR A 172 -36.65 -1.37 -21.64
C TYR A 172 -36.76 -2.60 -20.77
N TYR A 173 -37.19 -2.44 -19.53
CA TYR A 173 -37.48 -3.56 -18.63
C TYR A 173 -38.84 -3.40 -17.98
N PHE A 174 -39.63 -4.48 -18.00
CA PHE A 174 -40.95 -4.54 -17.42
C PHE A 174 -40.96 -5.58 -16.29
N GLY A 175 -41.50 -5.20 -15.15
CA GLY A 175 -41.60 -6.11 -14.00
C GLY A 175 -42.67 -7.19 -14.21
N SER A 176 -42.82 -8.08 -13.22
CA SER A 176 -43.93 -9.06 -13.18
C SER A 176 -45.32 -8.42 -13.05
N ASP A 177 -45.36 -7.12 -12.77
CA ASP A 177 -46.53 -6.25 -12.81
C ASP A 177 -46.80 -5.68 -14.21
N TYR A 178 -45.99 -6.06 -15.21
CA TYR A 178 -45.99 -5.55 -16.57
C TYR A 178 -45.72 -4.05 -16.70
N LEU A 179 -45.28 -3.37 -15.62
CA LEU A 179 -44.97 -1.95 -15.65
C LEU A 179 -43.52 -1.71 -15.99
N MET A 180 -43.29 -0.70 -16.84
CA MET A 180 -41.95 -0.21 -17.20
C MET A 180 -41.20 0.24 -15.97
N LYS A 181 -39.96 -0.22 -15.81
CA LYS A 181 -39.10 0.17 -14.70
C LYS A 181 -38.21 1.33 -15.09
N THR A 182 -37.96 2.22 -14.12
CA THR A 182 -37.04 3.36 -14.20
C THR A 182 -36.06 3.32 -13.04
N GLY A 183 -34.96 4.11 -13.10
CA GLY A 183 -33.94 4.15 -12.06
C GLY A 183 -33.15 2.84 -11.95
N PHE A 184 -32.54 2.60 -10.79
CA PHE A 184 -31.74 1.40 -10.53
C PHE A 184 -32.63 0.19 -10.23
N ASN A 185 -32.39 -0.90 -10.93
CA ASN A 185 -33.12 -2.16 -10.77
C ASN A 185 -32.14 -3.34 -10.71
N ILE A 186 -32.32 -4.23 -9.73
CA ILE A 186 -31.58 -5.48 -9.64
C ILE A 186 -32.34 -6.54 -10.43
N ILE A 187 -31.72 -7.08 -11.45
CA ILE A 187 -32.31 -8.06 -12.35
C ILE A 187 -31.36 -9.27 -12.40
N GLY A 188 -31.78 -10.38 -11.81
CA GLY A 188 -30.90 -11.50 -11.53
C GLY A 188 -29.77 -11.06 -10.59
N ASP A 189 -28.52 -11.35 -10.95
CA ASP A 189 -27.32 -11.00 -10.16
C ASP A 189 -26.68 -9.66 -10.59
N SER A 190 -27.38 -8.85 -11.39
CA SER A 190 -26.83 -7.63 -11.97
C SER A 190 -27.73 -6.43 -11.72
N THR A 191 -27.12 -5.27 -11.51
CA THR A 191 -27.83 -4.00 -11.41
C THR A 191 -27.84 -3.32 -12.77
N TYR A 192 -29.00 -2.81 -13.17
CA TYR A 192 -29.22 -2.00 -14.36
C TYR A 192 -29.80 -0.65 -13.94
N CYS A 193 -29.67 0.34 -14.80
CA CYS A 193 -30.32 1.63 -14.59
C CYS A 193 -31.08 2.03 -15.84
N PHE A 194 -32.30 2.52 -15.65
CA PHE A 194 -33.16 3.00 -16.72
C PHE A 194 -33.43 4.50 -16.51
N GLY A 195 -33.41 5.26 -17.58
CA GLY A 195 -33.75 6.68 -17.55
C GLY A 195 -35.19 6.93 -17.09
N ALA A 196 -35.54 8.19 -16.89
CA ALA A 196 -36.94 8.56 -16.60
C ALA A 196 -37.91 8.20 -17.75
N ASP A 197 -37.38 8.06 -18.97
CA ASP A 197 -38.09 7.60 -20.16
C ASP A 197 -38.09 6.06 -20.31
N GLY A 198 -37.59 5.33 -19.32
CA GLY A 198 -37.51 3.87 -19.29
C GLY A 198 -36.38 3.26 -20.11
N LYS A 199 -35.59 4.04 -20.84
CA LYS A 199 -34.49 3.52 -21.66
C LYS A 199 -33.33 3.05 -20.80
N MET A 200 -32.81 1.85 -21.08
CA MET A 200 -31.65 1.30 -20.39
C MET A 200 -30.41 2.15 -20.61
N LEU A 201 -29.78 2.58 -19.52
CA LEU A 201 -28.55 3.35 -19.56
C LEU A 201 -27.35 2.43 -19.84
N LYS A 202 -26.45 2.88 -20.71
CA LYS A 202 -25.24 2.14 -21.13
C LYS A 202 -24.03 3.08 -21.10
N LEU A 203 -22.81 2.50 -20.97
CA LEU A 203 -21.54 3.22 -20.96
C LEU A 203 -21.45 4.19 -19.78
N TRP A 204 -20.71 5.29 -19.94
CA TRP A 204 -20.54 6.30 -18.93
C TRP A 204 -21.82 7.08 -18.69
N GLN A 205 -22.23 7.13 -17.46
CA GLN A 205 -23.41 7.88 -17.03
C GLN A 205 -23.09 8.73 -15.80
N LYS A 206 -23.53 9.97 -15.82
CA LYS A 206 -23.55 10.83 -14.63
C LYS A 206 -24.99 10.88 -14.14
N ILE A 207 -25.22 10.33 -12.95
CA ILE A 207 -26.53 10.28 -12.31
C ILE A 207 -26.38 11.06 -11.01
N GLU A 208 -27.10 12.18 -10.90
CA GLU A 208 -26.87 13.19 -9.86
C GLU A 208 -25.40 13.65 -9.88
N ASP A 209 -24.69 13.55 -8.76
CA ASP A 209 -23.28 13.94 -8.65
C ASP A 209 -22.31 12.78 -8.86
N ASN A 210 -22.81 11.56 -9.03
CA ASN A 210 -22.02 10.35 -9.12
C ASN A 210 -21.82 9.89 -10.57
N THR A 211 -20.65 9.33 -10.84
CA THR A 211 -20.32 8.75 -12.15
C THR A 211 -20.38 7.24 -12.08
N TYR A 212 -21.05 6.63 -13.04
CA TYR A 212 -21.24 5.18 -13.19
C TYR A 212 -20.75 4.73 -14.55
N TYR A 213 -20.46 3.44 -14.67
CA TYR A 213 -20.26 2.81 -15.96
C TYR A 213 -21.13 1.56 -16.08
N PHE A 214 -21.92 1.54 -17.13
CA PHE A 214 -22.72 0.38 -17.51
C PHE A 214 -22.10 -0.27 -18.75
N GLY A 215 -21.90 -1.59 -18.72
CA GLY A 215 -21.37 -2.30 -19.87
C GLY A 215 -22.25 -2.13 -21.12
N GLN A 216 -21.81 -2.68 -22.24
CA GLN A 216 -22.58 -2.67 -23.50
C GLN A 216 -23.97 -3.31 -23.34
N GLU A 217 -24.08 -4.28 -22.42
CA GLU A 217 -25.34 -4.96 -22.07
C GLU A 217 -26.12 -4.21 -20.97
N GLY A 218 -25.70 -3.01 -20.58
CA GLY A 218 -26.38 -2.22 -19.53
C GLY A 218 -26.09 -2.64 -18.09
N LYS A 219 -25.24 -3.63 -17.85
CA LYS A 219 -24.89 -4.08 -16.51
C LYS A 219 -23.99 -3.06 -15.81
N MET A 220 -24.34 -2.67 -14.58
CA MET A 220 -23.56 -1.77 -13.75
C MET A 220 -22.22 -2.39 -13.39
N THR A 221 -21.15 -1.64 -13.58
CA THR A 221 -19.79 -2.06 -13.23
C THR A 221 -19.49 -1.78 -11.75
N VAL A 222 -18.90 -2.75 -11.06
CA VAL A 222 -18.41 -2.64 -9.68
C VAL A 222 -16.98 -3.17 -9.59
N GLY A 223 -16.19 -2.69 -8.59
CA GLY A 223 -14.82 -3.11 -8.39
C GLY A 223 -13.85 -2.51 -9.41
N LEU A 224 -12.70 -3.17 -9.59
CA LEU A 224 -11.66 -2.75 -10.52
C LEU A 224 -12.01 -3.17 -11.95
N ALA A 225 -12.11 -2.20 -12.85
CA ALA A 225 -12.48 -2.42 -14.23
C ALA A 225 -11.52 -1.77 -15.22
N VAL A 226 -11.34 -2.40 -16.38
CA VAL A 226 -10.60 -1.85 -17.52
C VAL A 226 -11.61 -1.34 -18.54
N ILE A 227 -11.58 -0.05 -18.81
CA ILE A 227 -12.48 0.60 -19.76
C ILE A 227 -11.63 1.36 -20.76
N GLY A 228 -11.65 0.91 -21.99
CA GLY A 228 -10.71 1.38 -23.01
C GLY A 228 -9.27 0.99 -22.64
N ALA A 229 -8.37 1.98 -22.57
CA ALA A 229 -6.97 1.79 -22.18
C ALA A 229 -6.69 2.08 -20.69
N SER A 230 -7.70 2.45 -19.92
CA SER A 230 -7.56 2.94 -18.55
C SER A 230 -8.21 1.99 -17.54
N LYS A 231 -7.71 2.02 -16.31
CA LYS A 231 -8.29 1.29 -15.18
C LYS A 231 -9.04 2.26 -14.27
N TYR A 232 -10.20 1.82 -13.81
CA TYR A 232 -11.10 2.55 -12.92
C TYR A 232 -11.49 1.67 -11.75
N TYR A 233 -11.92 2.27 -10.67
CA TYR A 233 -12.49 1.55 -9.55
C TYR A 233 -13.88 2.10 -9.23
N PHE A 234 -14.84 1.19 -9.12
CA PHE A 234 -16.22 1.49 -8.72
C PHE A 234 -16.49 0.80 -7.39
N ASP A 235 -17.10 1.49 -6.45
CA ASP A 235 -17.49 0.89 -5.18
C ASP A 235 -18.64 -0.13 -5.34
N SER A 236 -19.10 -0.71 -4.24
CA SER A 236 -20.20 -1.68 -4.25
C SER A 236 -21.55 -1.11 -4.73
N SER A 237 -21.69 0.21 -4.73
CA SER A 237 -22.85 0.93 -5.26
C SER A 237 -22.69 1.31 -6.73
N GLY A 238 -21.57 0.95 -7.36
CA GLY A 238 -21.23 1.29 -8.74
C GLY A 238 -20.72 2.71 -8.94
N ILE A 239 -20.42 3.45 -7.87
CA ILE A 239 -19.93 4.82 -7.95
C ILE A 239 -18.43 4.81 -8.25
N MET A 240 -18.01 5.51 -9.31
CA MET A 240 -16.60 5.68 -9.66
C MET A 240 -15.84 6.39 -8.55
N GLN A 241 -14.72 5.84 -8.13
CA GLN A 241 -13.90 6.36 -7.05
C GLN A 241 -12.70 7.14 -7.58
N THR A 242 -12.29 8.18 -6.82
CA THR A 242 -11.11 9.03 -7.09
C THR A 242 -10.25 9.15 -5.85
N GLY A 243 -9.01 9.63 -5.99
CA GLY A 243 -8.07 9.78 -4.89
C GLY A 243 -7.42 8.46 -4.47
N PHE A 244 -7.02 8.38 -3.20
CA PHE A 244 -6.39 7.19 -2.63
C PHE A 244 -7.45 6.16 -2.22
N ILE A 245 -7.41 5.00 -2.82
CA ILE A 245 -8.33 3.88 -2.56
C ILE A 245 -7.54 2.65 -2.12
N THR A 246 -8.04 1.96 -1.10
CA THR A 246 -7.47 0.70 -0.63
C THR A 246 -8.32 -0.46 -1.15
N ILE A 247 -7.70 -1.36 -1.91
CA ILE A 247 -8.33 -2.54 -2.49
C ILE A 247 -7.50 -3.75 -2.05
N ASP A 248 -8.09 -4.70 -1.36
CA ASP A 248 -7.43 -5.93 -0.86
C ASP A 248 -6.12 -5.64 -0.11
N GLY A 249 -6.13 -4.63 0.78
CA GLY A 249 -5.00 -4.24 1.60
C GLY A 249 -3.88 -3.49 0.85
N SER A 250 -4.00 -3.27 -0.45
CA SER A 250 -3.07 -2.48 -1.26
C SER A 250 -3.67 -1.11 -1.57
N ARG A 251 -2.85 -0.07 -1.54
CA ARG A 251 -3.30 1.30 -1.79
C ARG A 251 -3.00 1.70 -3.23
N TYR A 252 -3.97 2.34 -3.87
CA TYR A 252 -3.93 2.83 -5.25
C TYR A 252 -4.29 4.30 -5.28
N TYR A 253 -3.99 4.98 -6.37
CA TYR A 253 -4.43 6.35 -6.60
C TYR A 253 -5.12 6.48 -7.95
N PHE A 254 -6.29 7.09 -7.91
CA PHE A 254 -7.10 7.43 -9.08
C PHE A 254 -7.18 8.95 -9.20
N ASN A 255 -6.87 9.50 -10.35
CA ASN A 255 -6.96 10.94 -10.58
C ASN A 255 -8.42 11.45 -10.54
N ASN A 256 -8.63 12.73 -10.76
CA ASN A 256 -9.98 13.34 -10.71
C ASN A 256 -10.91 12.80 -11.80
N GLU A 257 -10.38 12.24 -12.88
CA GLU A 257 -11.14 11.56 -13.93
C GLU A 257 -11.38 10.07 -13.60
N GLY A 258 -11.00 9.62 -12.40
CA GLY A 258 -11.14 8.23 -11.96
C GLY A 258 -10.11 7.27 -12.56
N VAL A 259 -9.12 7.74 -13.30
CA VAL A 259 -8.11 6.90 -13.94
C VAL A 259 -7.01 6.52 -12.95
N MET A 260 -6.75 5.20 -12.82
CA MET A 260 -5.65 4.68 -12.00
C MET A 260 -4.31 5.23 -12.47
N GLN A 261 -3.49 5.68 -11.51
CA GLN A 261 -2.18 6.25 -11.76
C GLN A 261 -1.05 5.23 -11.54
N PHE A 262 0.04 5.43 -12.27
CA PHE A 262 1.22 4.56 -12.28
C PHE A 262 2.49 5.41 -12.25
N LYS A 263 3.62 4.79 -11.88
CA LYS A 263 4.94 5.43 -11.81
C LYS A 263 4.94 6.60 -10.82
N TRP A 264 5.79 7.58 -11.08
CA TRP A 264 5.91 8.78 -10.27
C TRP A 264 4.67 9.66 -10.36
N GLN A 265 4.13 10.03 -9.22
CA GLN A 265 3.02 10.98 -9.09
C GLN A 265 3.36 12.01 -8.03
N LYS A 266 3.06 13.27 -8.32
CA LYS A 266 3.12 14.36 -7.35
C LYS A 266 1.69 14.73 -6.94
N ILE A 267 1.37 14.48 -5.66
CA ILE A 267 0.02 14.68 -5.11
C ILE A 267 0.18 15.53 -3.84
N ASP A 268 -0.46 16.67 -3.78
CA ASP A 268 -0.37 17.63 -2.66
C ASP A 268 1.09 17.93 -2.27
N ASP A 269 1.93 18.25 -3.27
CA ASP A 269 3.37 18.53 -3.15
C ASP A 269 4.24 17.39 -2.62
N LYS A 270 3.68 16.20 -2.42
CA LYS A 270 4.39 14.99 -2.03
C LYS A 270 4.59 14.05 -3.22
N SER A 271 5.76 13.41 -3.26
CA SER A 271 6.09 12.44 -4.31
C SER A 271 5.73 11.03 -3.88
N TYR A 272 5.07 10.29 -4.77
CA TYR A 272 4.67 8.90 -4.60
C TYR A 272 5.13 8.09 -5.82
N TYR A 273 5.27 6.80 -5.65
CA TYR A 273 5.50 5.90 -6.77
C TYR A 273 4.51 4.74 -6.73
N PHE A 274 3.88 4.49 -7.88
CA PHE A 274 2.96 3.38 -8.09
C PHE A 274 3.57 2.38 -9.06
N GLY A 275 3.59 1.12 -8.66
CA GLY A 275 4.14 0.03 -9.47
C GLY A 275 3.41 -0.15 -10.81
N ARG A 276 3.87 -1.12 -11.60
CA ARG A 276 3.21 -1.50 -12.87
C ARG A 276 1.80 -2.08 -12.67
N ASP A 277 1.53 -2.60 -11.48
CA ASP A 277 0.22 -3.09 -11.06
C ASP A 277 -0.67 -1.97 -10.47
N GLY A 278 -0.14 -0.76 -10.31
CA GLY A 278 -0.81 0.41 -9.74
C GLY A 278 -0.70 0.51 -8.22
N LYS A 279 -0.05 -0.45 -7.55
CA LYS A 279 0.10 -0.41 -6.09
C LYS A 279 1.07 0.66 -5.66
N MET A 280 0.70 1.38 -4.60
CA MET A 280 1.55 2.38 -3.96
C MET A 280 2.77 1.71 -3.32
N SER A 281 3.96 2.26 -3.59
CA SER A 281 5.21 1.79 -3.02
C SER A 281 5.39 2.29 -1.58
N THR A 282 5.97 1.42 -0.73
CA THR A 282 6.40 1.73 0.63
C THR A 282 7.73 1.02 0.92
N GLY A 283 8.51 1.53 1.89
CA GLY A 283 9.84 0.99 2.18
C GLY A 283 10.90 1.40 1.16
N ILE A 284 12.03 0.70 1.15
CA ILE A 284 13.11 0.95 0.19
C ILE A 284 12.79 0.25 -1.13
N MET A 285 12.70 1.01 -2.20
CA MET A 285 12.38 0.54 -3.55
C MET A 285 13.49 0.89 -4.53
N THR A 286 13.76 -0.02 -5.46
CA THR A 286 14.66 0.26 -6.60
C THR A 286 13.83 0.64 -7.82
N ILE A 287 14.04 1.84 -8.33
CA ILE A 287 13.35 2.40 -9.48
C ILE A 287 14.41 2.94 -10.44
N ASP A 288 14.44 2.43 -11.66
CA ASP A 288 15.41 2.81 -12.70
C ASP A 288 16.88 2.77 -12.21
N SER A 289 17.24 1.70 -11.47
CA SER A 289 18.55 1.41 -10.86
C SER A 289 18.91 2.27 -9.63
N GLU A 290 18.13 3.26 -9.26
CA GLU A 290 18.30 4.08 -8.06
C GLU A 290 17.40 3.59 -6.93
N LYS A 291 17.82 3.75 -5.69
CA LYS A 291 17.03 3.37 -4.51
C LYS A 291 16.37 4.60 -3.89
N TYR A 292 15.10 4.46 -3.54
CA TYR A 292 14.28 5.47 -2.89
C TYR A 292 13.64 4.88 -1.63
N TYR A 293 13.33 5.72 -0.68
CA TYR A 293 12.56 5.32 0.49
C TYR A 293 11.21 6.03 0.53
N PHE A 294 10.16 5.22 0.68
CA PHE A 294 8.80 5.68 0.87
C PHE A 294 8.34 5.28 2.27
N ASP A 295 7.81 6.22 3.03
CA ASP A 295 7.27 5.92 4.35
C ASP A 295 6.01 5.04 4.28
N LYS A 296 5.44 4.71 5.43
CA LYS A 296 4.22 3.87 5.51
C LYS A 296 2.99 4.50 4.84
N THR A 297 3.01 5.80 4.61
CA THR A 297 1.95 6.53 3.90
C THR A 297 2.20 6.59 2.40
N GLY A 298 3.36 6.10 1.93
CA GLY A 298 3.79 6.09 0.53
C GLY A 298 4.51 7.36 0.10
N VAL A 299 4.79 8.30 1.02
CA VAL A 299 5.49 9.54 0.70
C VAL A 299 6.99 9.28 0.58
N MET A 300 7.60 9.69 -0.53
CA MET A 300 9.05 9.66 -0.72
C MET A 300 9.75 10.52 0.32
N GLN A 301 10.77 9.98 0.97
CA GLN A 301 11.53 10.65 2.00
C GLN A 301 12.90 11.11 1.47
N THR A 302 13.41 12.21 2.04
CA THR A 302 14.73 12.78 1.76
C THR A 302 15.50 12.99 3.06
N GLY A 303 16.78 13.30 2.99
CA GLY A 303 17.64 13.50 4.16
C GLY A 303 17.98 12.21 4.90
N ILE A 304 18.35 12.36 6.17
CA ILE A 304 18.67 11.22 7.04
C ILE A 304 17.39 10.48 7.44
N GLN A 305 17.36 9.17 7.20
CA GLN A 305 16.26 8.28 7.57
C GLN A 305 16.78 7.10 8.40
N THR A 306 16.05 6.77 9.46
CA THR A 306 16.31 5.56 10.24
C THR A 306 15.28 4.51 9.88
N ILE A 307 15.74 3.41 9.27
CA ILE A 307 14.89 2.33 8.77
C ILE A 307 15.39 1.02 9.38
N ASP A 308 14.56 0.36 10.14
CA ASP A 308 14.87 -0.90 10.85
C ASP A 308 16.18 -0.82 11.65
N GLY A 309 16.40 0.33 12.35
CA GLY A 309 17.57 0.58 13.17
C GLY A 309 18.85 0.96 12.40
N ASN A 310 18.83 1.00 11.08
CA ASN A 310 19.93 1.45 10.24
C ASN A 310 19.69 2.88 9.73
N ILE A 311 20.75 3.63 9.58
CA ILE A 311 20.70 5.03 9.13
C ILE A 311 21.09 5.08 7.66
N TYR A 312 20.28 5.77 6.87
CA TYR A 312 20.45 5.99 5.44
C TYR A 312 20.35 7.49 5.14
N TYR A 313 20.90 7.92 4.03
CA TYR A 313 20.73 9.26 3.52
C TYR A 313 20.16 9.23 2.10
N PHE A 314 19.13 10.04 1.89
CA PHE A 314 18.51 10.24 0.59
C PHE A 314 18.69 11.71 0.18
N ASP A 315 19.18 11.95 -1.03
CA ASP A 315 19.41 13.29 -1.56
C ASP A 315 18.11 14.09 -1.74
N ALA A 316 18.20 15.30 -2.25
CA ALA A 316 17.05 16.16 -2.49
C ALA A 316 16.07 15.59 -3.53
N ASP A 317 16.55 14.72 -4.43
CA ASP A 317 15.74 14.00 -5.41
C ASP A 317 15.18 12.68 -4.85
N GLY A 318 15.49 12.34 -3.58
CA GLY A 318 15.07 11.12 -2.90
C GLY A 318 15.91 9.89 -3.21
N ARG A 319 17.06 10.04 -3.92
CA ARG A 319 17.94 8.91 -4.23
C ARG A 319 18.83 8.57 -3.04
N MET A 320 18.97 7.28 -2.75
CA MET A 320 19.89 6.82 -1.71
C MET A 320 21.33 7.21 -2.07
N SER A 321 22.00 7.85 -1.12
CA SER A 321 23.37 8.29 -1.28
C SER A 321 24.35 7.34 -0.62
N TYR A 322 25.58 7.34 -1.10
CA TYR A 322 26.67 6.49 -0.68
C TYR A 322 27.91 7.35 -0.36
N GLU A 323 28.92 6.76 0.28
CA GLU A 323 30.17 7.41 0.61
C GLU A 323 29.98 8.63 1.51
N TRP A 324 30.79 9.67 1.35
CA TRP A 324 30.74 10.85 2.20
C TRP A 324 29.53 11.73 1.92
N GLN A 325 28.78 12.02 2.97
CA GLN A 325 27.65 12.96 2.93
C GLN A 325 27.71 13.92 4.09
N GLU A 326 27.31 15.18 3.85
CA GLU A 326 27.16 16.19 4.89
C GLU A 326 25.69 16.57 5.04
N CYS A 327 25.22 16.52 6.27
CA CYS A 327 23.84 16.89 6.62
C CYS A 327 23.85 17.66 7.94
N ASP A 328 23.26 18.85 7.96
CA ASP A 328 23.18 19.73 9.14
C ASP A 328 24.57 19.98 9.79
N GLY A 329 25.61 20.20 8.98
CA GLY A 329 26.99 20.46 9.43
C GLY A 329 27.68 19.24 10.07
N LYS A 330 27.13 18.04 9.90
CA LYS A 330 27.70 16.77 10.35
C LYS A 330 28.08 15.93 9.15
N LYS A 331 29.25 15.28 9.21
CA LYS A 331 29.72 14.37 8.18
C LYS A 331 29.38 12.92 8.54
N TYR A 332 28.97 12.18 7.54
CA TYR A 332 28.63 10.76 7.60
C TYR A 332 29.34 10.02 6.48
N TYR A 333 29.53 8.72 6.63
CA TYR A 333 29.98 7.87 5.55
C TYR A 333 29.00 6.70 5.39
N PHE A 334 28.48 6.52 4.18
CA PHE A 334 27.54 5.46 3.86
C PHE A 334 28.25 4.37 3.05
N GLY A 335 28.17 3.14 3.53
CA GLY A 335 28.77 2.00 2.87
C GLY A 335 28.07 1.64 1.54
N LYS A 336 28.57 0.64 0.84
CA LYS A 336 28.00 0.14 -0.45
C LYS A 336 26.56 -0.36 -0.34
N ASN A 337 26.10 -0.70 0.87
CA ASN A 337 24.72 -1.08 1.16
C ASN A 337 23.83 0.14 1.44
N GLY A 338 24.39 1.36 1.46
CA GLY A 338 23.71 2.63 1.77
C GLY A 338 23.55 2.91 3.27
N GLN A 339 24.03 2.05 4.16
CA GLN A 339 23.94 2.23 5.60
C GLN A 339 25.09 3.11 6.10
N ALA A 340 24.81 4.02 7.04
CA ALA A 340 25.84 4.77 7.73
C ALA A 340 26.76 3.80 8.50
N VAL A 341 28.06 4.03 8.38
CA VAL A 341 29.05 3.27 9.15
C VAL A 341 29.12 3.80 10.57
N MET A 342 29.46 2.93 11.52
CA MET A 342 29.62 3.25 12.95
C MET A 342 30.93 2.70 13.47
N GLY A 343 31.42 3.26 14.59
CA GLY A 343 32.64 2.84 15.21
C GLY A 343 33.88 3.20 14.39
N TRP A 344 34.97 2.43 14.57
CA TRP A 344 36.21 2.63 13.85
C TRP A 344 36.11 2.17 12.40
N GLN A 345 36.50 3.05 11.47
CA GLN A 345 36.54 2.79 10.03
C GLN A 345 37.87 3.24 9.44
N THR A 346 38.36 2.50 8.46
CA THR A 346 39.50 2.93 7.63
C THR A 346 38.98 3.18 6.21
N ILE A 347 38.99 4.42 5.80
CA ILE A 347 38.47 4.86 4.51
C ILE A 347 39.66 5.47 3.76
N GLU A 348 40.00 4.92 2.59
CA GLU A 348 41.15 5.36 1.78
C GLU A 348 42.48 5.40 2.55
N GLY A 349 42.67 4.46 3.49
CA GLY A 349 43.88 4.36 4.32
C GLY A 349 43.90 5.29 5.54
N ILE A 350 42.91 6.12 5.73
CA ILE A 350 42.79 7.04 6.86
C ILE A 350 41.78 6.48 7.86
N LYS A 351 42.13 6.54 9.15
CA LYS A 351 41.31 6.00 10.23
C LYS A 351 40.39 7.06 10.81
N TYR A 352 39.08 6.76 10.89
CA TYR A 352 38.01 7.59 11.41
C TYR A 352 37.25 6.88 12.51
N TYR A 353 36.47 7.63 13.28
CA TYR A 353 35.51 7.09 14.22
C TYR A 353 34.16 7.77 14.06
N PHE A 354 33.11 6.95 13.94
CA PHE A 354 31.73 7.40 13.83
C PHE A 354 30.96 7.00 15.10
N ASP A 355 30.17 7.90 15.63
CA ASP A 355 29.35 7.62 16.81
C ASP A 355 28.17 6.66 16.50
N GLU A 356 27.37 6.34 17.52
CA GLU A 356 26.20 5.46 17.39
C GLU A 356 25.11 6.02 16.46
N ARG A 357 25.19 7.29 16.10
CA ARG A 357 24.32 7.98 15.14
C ARG A 357 24.96 8.10 13.77
N GLY A 358 26.09 7.45 13.55
CA GLY A 358 26.85 7.52 12.29
C GLY A 358 27.55 8.86 12.06
N VAL A 359 27.64 9.74 13.07
CA VAL A 359 28.28 11.04 12.93
C VAL A 359 29.79 10.89 13.09
N MET A 360 30.56 11.41 12.14
CA MET A 360 32.02 11.46 12.19
C MET A 360 32.50 12.27 13.39
N SER A 361 33.44 11.73 14.16
CA SER A 361 34.04 12.39 15.31
C SER A 361 35.11 13.38 14.88
N VAL A 362 35.11 14.56 15.54
CA VAL A 362 36.13 15.60 15.43
C VAL A 362 36.56 16.05 16.82
N GLY A 363 37.80 16.56 16.99
CA GLY A 363 38.30 17.00 18.28
C GLY A 363 38.52 15.85 19.26
N TRP A 364 38.45 16.18 20.56
CA TRP A 364 38.63 15.23 21.64
C TRP A 364 37.48 14.23 21.75
N LYS A 365 37.81 12.94 21.86
CA LYS A 365 36.82 11.86 22.04
C LYS A 365 37.36 10.80 22.99
N THR A 366 36.53 10.34 23.93
CA THR A 366 36.82 9.16 24.74
C THR A 366 36.06 7.98 24.14
N ILE A 367 36.77 6.91 23.84
CA ILE A 367 36.21 5.66 23.25
C ILE A 367 36.66 4.51 24.12
N GLY A 368 35.73 3.88 24.81
CA GLY A 368 36.05 2.96 25.90
C GLY A 368 36.71 3.72 27.05
N ASN A 369 37.90 3.29 27.49
CA ASN A 369 38.68 3.92 28.53
C ASN A 369 39.82 4.83 27.96
N GLU A 370 39.92 4.90 26.65
CA GLU A 370 41.03 5.56 25.96
C GLU A 370 40.60 6.90 25.35
N LYS A 371 41.53 7.87 25.33
CA LYS A 371 41.27 9.20 24.80
C LYS A 371 41.98 9.39 23.46
N TYR A 372 41.27 9.98 22.53
CA TYR A 372 41.69 10.19 21.15
C TYR A 372 41.50 11.66 20.76
N TYR A 373 42.21 12.11 19.74
CA TYR A 373 41.95 13.38 19.10
C TYR A 373 41.81 13.21 17.60
N PHE A 374 40.77 13.76 17.06
CA PHE A 374 40.46 13.74 15.63
C PHE A 374 40.68 15.14 15.04
N GLY A 375 41.27 15.22 13.87
CA GLY A 375 41.44 16.46 13.14
C GLY A 375 40.10 17.05 12.68
N ALA A 376 40.13 18.21 12.05
CA ALA A 376 38.93 18.87 11.52
C ALA A 376 38.27 18.08 10.41
N GLU A 377 39.05 17.30 9.66
CA GLU A 377 38.53 16.38 8.62
C GLU A 377 38.21 14.98 9.18
N GLY A 378 38.27 14.78 10.51
CA GLY A 378 37.89 13.56 11.20
C GLY A 378 38.95 12.48 11.27
N GLU A 379 40.14 12.69 10.73
CA GLU A 379 41.25 11.74 10.81
C GLU A 379 41.77 11.62 12.25
N VAL A 380 42.00 10.37 12.71
CA VAL A 380 42.64 10.18 14.03
C VAL A 380 44.05 10.68 14.01
N LYS A 381 44.42 11.48 15.02
CA LYS A 381 45.78 12.00 15.15
C LYS A 381 46.69 10.97 15.83
N THR A 382 47.94 10.86 15.34
CA THR A 382 49.00 10.02 15.87
C THR A 382 50.29 10.82 16.07
N GLY A 383 51.24 10.30 16.85
CA GLY A 383 52.48 10.99 17.13
C GLY A 383 52.29 12.25 17.99
N TRP A 384 53.27 13.13 17.94
CA TRP A 384 53.23 14.39 18.66
C TRP A 384 52.26 15.39 18.03
N GLN A 385 51.38 15.95 18.85
CA GLN A 385 50.42 16.98 18.44
C GLN A 385 50.43 18.16 19.41
N ILE A 386 50.22 19.36 18.88
CA ILE A 386 49.98 20.57 19.70
C ILE A 386 48.51 20.91 19.56
N ILE A 387 47.77 20.82 20.65
CA ILE A 387 46.33 21.07 20.70
C ILE A 387 46.08 22.14 21.76
N GLU A 388 45.48 23.25 21.35
CA GLU A 388 45.22 24.42 22.23
C GLU A 388 46.46 24.89 22.99
N GLY A 389 47.64 24.87 22.31
CA GLY A 389 48.92 25.29 22.88
C GLY A 389 49.56 24.28 23.83
N GLN A 390 48.96 23.13 24.08
CA GLN A 390 49.52 22.05 24.88
C GLN A 390 50.01 20.91 23.97
N ARG A 391 51.11 20.26 24.36
CA ARG A 391 51.71 19.15 23.61
C ARG A 391 51.19 17.83 24.18
N TYR A 392 50.76 16.93 23.25
CA TYR A 392 50.29 15.59 23.54
C TYR A 392 50.98 14.59 22.62
N TYR A 393 51.06 13.33 23.05
CA TYR A 393 51.53 12.24 22.21
C TYR A 393 50.41 11.20 22.03
N PHE A 394 50.19 10.76 20.80
CA PHE A 394 49.27 9.70 20.46
C PHE A 394 50.03 8.53 19.83
N SER A 395 49.77 7.34 20.29
CA SER A 395 50.35 6.11 19.73
C SER A 395 49.92 5.86 18.29
N ASP A 396 50.49 4.90 17.59
CA ASP A 396 50.17 4.56 16.20
C ASP A 396 48.69 4.14 16.01
N ASN A 397 48.07 3.62 17.07
CA ASN A 397 46.63 3.33 17.07
C ASN A 397 45.76 4.56 17.38
N GLY A 398 46.35 5.71 17.66
CA GLY A 398 45.70 7.00 17.97
C GLY A 398 45.36 7.21 19.43
N CYS A 399 45.74 6.29 20.33
CA CYS A 399 45.46 6.41 21.76
C CYS A 399 46.40 7.41 22.42
N MET A 400 45.87 8.34 23.22
CA MET A 400 46.66 9.33 23.95
C MET A 400 47.52 8.65 25.00
N ALA A 401 48.83 8.95 24.99
CA ALA A 401 49.74 8.53 26.03
C ALA A 401 49.50 9.30 27.32
N VAL A 402 49.56 8.60 28.47
CA VAL A 402 49.47 9.19 29.81
C VAL A 402 50.47 8.53 30.74
N ASN A 403 50.88 9.23 31.82
CA ASN A 403 51.79 8.73 32.86
C ASN A 403 53.03 8.01 32.28
N THR A 404 53.69 8.61 31.30
CA THR A 404 54.83 8.02 30.62
C THR A 404 55.89 9.04 30.24
N ILE A 405 57.07 8.56 29.86
CA ILE A 405 58.14 9.39 29.33
C ILE A 405 58.33 9.05 27.86
N ARG A 406 58.44 10.08 27.03
CA ARG A 406 58.74 9.88 25.61
C ARG A 406 59.50 11.06 24.99
N ASP A 407 60.57 10.74 24.27
CA ASP A 407 61.37 11.68 23.48
C ASP A 407 61.81 12.93 24.27
N GLY A 408 62.18 12.75 25.55
CA GLY A 408 62.65 13.86 26.43
C GLY A 408 61.54 14.64 27.07
N TYR A 409 60.31 14.15 27.04
CA TYR A 409 59.14 14.78 27.68
C TYR A 409 58.54 13.83 28.73
N ASN A 410 58.12 14.42 29.83
CA ASN A 410 57.21 13.81 30.81
C ASN A 410 55.79 14.01 30.30
N ILE A 411 55.00 12.95 30.24
CA ILE A 411 53.57 12.98 29.90
C ILE A 411 52.80 12.68 31.19
N ASP A 412 51.97 13.61 31.65
CA ASP A 412 51.22 13.49 32.90
C ASP A 412 49.99 12.61 32.77
N GLU A 413 49.22 12.48 33.84
CA GLU A 413 47.95 11.71 33.90
C GLU A 413 46.87 12.27 32.96
N ASN A 414 46.98 13.51 32.55
CA ASN A 414 46.09 14.20 31.61
C ASN A 414 46.60 14.15 30.17
N GLY A 415 47.77 13.50 29.91
CA GLY A 415 48.42 13.42 28.63
C GLY A 415 49.22 14.67 28.22
N LYS A 416 49.33 15.69 29.11
CA LYS A 416 50.09 16.91 28.80
C LYS A 416 51.59 16.65 28.93
N ALA A 417 52.32 17.01 27.87
CA ALA A 417 53.75 16.85 27.87
C ALA A 417 54.48 18.12 28.37
N SER A 418 55.41 17.90 29.25
CA SER A 418 56.39 18.92 29.73
C SER A 418 57.81 18.44 29.44
N GLU A 419 58.71 19.37 29.18
CA GLU A 419 60.13 19.03 29.03
C GLU A 419 60.71 18.44 30.31
N PHE A 420 61.73 17.63 30.19
CA PHE A 420 62.50 17.16 31.32
C PHE A 420 63.02 18.30 32.17
N THR A 421 62.88 18.20 33.48
CA THR A 421 63.54 19.01 34.44
C THR A 421 65.07 18.79 34.37
N GLU A 422 65.83 19.68 34.89
CA GLU A 422 67.34 19.58 34.90
C GLU A 422 67.78 18.27 35.61
N VAL A 423 67.11 17.87 36.63
CA VAL A 423 67.44 16.59 37.32
C VAL A 423 67.16 15.37 36.45
N GLN A 424 66.09 15.38 35.67
CA GLN A 424 65.78 14.31 34.71
C GLN A 424 66.76 14.26 33.54
N LYS A 425 67.14 15.45 32.99
CA LYS A 425 68.17 15.54 31.93
C LYS A 425 69.52 14.96 32.40
N ARG A 426 69.90 15.24 33.65
CA ARG A 426 71.10 14.65 34.24
C ARG A 426 70.95 13.13 34.45
N ALA A 427 69.81 12.64 34.88
CA ALA A 427 69.53 11.19 35.01
C ALA A 427 69.65 10.49 33.65
N GLU A 428 69.09 11.04 32.58
CA GLU A 428 69.21 10.56 31.20
C GLU A 428 70.70 10.47 30.79
N SER A 429 71.47 11.52 31.03
CA SER A 429 72.90 11.50 30.71
C SER A 429 73.65 10.37 31.44
N ILE A 430 73.26 10.03 32.64
CA ILE A 430 73.83 8.87 33.36
C ILE A 430 73.39 7.54 32.68
N LEU A 431 72.10 7.42 32.35
CA LEU A 431 71.56 6.22 31.72
C LEU A 431 72.16 5.94 30.33
N ASP A 432 72.59 6.97 29.62
CA ASP A 432 73.29 6.82 28.34
C ASP A 432 74.72 6.21 28.52
N THR A 433 75.26 6.23 29.73
CA THR A 433 76.58 5.64 30.06
C THR A 433 76.49 4.21 30.56
N ILE A 434 75.29 3.70 30.89
CA ILE A 434 75.05 2.39 31.45
C ILE A 434 73.94 1.64 30.69
N ARG A 435 73.79 0.35 30.92
CA ARG A 435 72.63 -0.37 30.41
C ARG A 435 71.38 0.08 31.18
N ARG A 436 70.28 0.37 30.47
CA ARG A 436 68.99 0.78 31.03
C ARG A 436 68.25 -0.42 31.64
N ASN A 437 68.87 -1.12 32.62
CA ASN A 437 68.26 -2.20 33.38
C ASN A 437 68.49 -2.02 34.88
N ALA A 438 67.60 -2.61 35.67
CA ALA A 438 67.56 -2.40 37.10
C ALA A 438 68.88 -2.74 37.81
N ILE A 439 69.55 -3.79 37.42
CA ILE A 439 70.81 -4.23 38.03
C ILE A 439 71.96 -3.25 37.67
N SER A 440 72.00 -2.72 36.46
CA SER A 440 73.00 -1.72 36.02
C SER A 440 72.81 -0.39 36.76
N ILE A 441 71.57 0.02 36.94
CA ILE A 441 71.23 1.21 37.73
C ILE A 441 71.69 1.03 39.18
N TYR A 442 71.33 -0.05 39.80
CA TYR A 442 71.74 -0.40 41.16
C TYR A 442 73.28 -0.35 41.28
N ASN A 443 74.01 -1.03 40.38
CA ASN A 443 75.45 -1.08 40.40
C ASN A 443 76.09 0.28 40.21
N TYR A 444 75.55 1.15 39.33
CA TYR A 444 75.99 2.53 39.13
C TYR A 444 75.89 3.33 40.41
N VAL A 445 74.71 3.33 41.04
CA VAL A 445 74.45 4.10 42.27
C VAL A 445 75.38 3.60 43.40
N ARG A 446 75.52 2.30 43.57
CA ARG A 446 76.36 1.68 44.58
C ARG A 446 77.85 1.98 44.39
N LYS A 447 78.32 1.97 43.14
CA LYS A 447 79.72 2.18 42.81
C LYS A 447 80.11 3.65 42.98
N ASN A 448 79.22 4.58 42.65
CA ASN A 448 79.56 5.98 42.59
C ASN A 448 79.28 6.75 43.87
N ASN A 449 78.52 6.18 44.82
CA ASN A 449 78.17 6.84 46.08
C ASN A 449 78.61 5.95 47.25
N THR A 450 78.95 6.67 48.38
CA THR A 450 79.32 6.02 49.62
C THR A 450 78.45 6.61 50.76
N TYR A 451 77.94 5.73 51.59
CA TYR A 451 77.12 6.10 52.70
C TYR A 451 77.88 6.95 53.69
N LYS A 452 77.36 8.15 54.00
CA LYS A 452 77.81 9.02 55.10
C LYS A 452 76.56 9.71 55.66
N TYR A 453 76.40 9.60 56.96
CA TYR A 453 75.34 10.35 57.61
C TYR A 453 75.48 11.83 57.36
N ILE A 454 74.41 12.46 56.79
CA ILE A 454 74.34 13.90 56.53
C ILE A 454 72.99 14.33 57.11
N GLU A 455 73.00 15.11 58.16
CA GLU A 455 71.76 15.61 58.73
C GLU A 455 71.30 16.86 57.94
N TYR A 456 70.27 16.62 57.05
CA TYR A 456 69.67 17.74 56.28
C TYR A 456 68.15 17.80 56.50
N CYS A 457 67.48 16.67 56.45
CA CYS A 457 66.04 16.51 56.80
C CYS A 457 65.93 15.40 57.85
N ARG A 458 65.07 15.57 58.86
CA ARG A 458 64.89 14.62 59.98
C ARG A 458 63.65 13.75 59.83
N THR A 459 62.70 14.23 59.00
CA THR A 459 61.43 13.58 58.83
C THR A 459 61.10 13.36 57.36
N LEU A 460 60.24 12.37 57.03
CA LEU A 460 59.72 12.14 55.69
C LEU A 460 58.96 13.35 55.18
N SER A 461 58.24 14.08 56.08
CA SER A 461 57.54 15.32 55.70
C SER A 461 58.50 16.40 55.18
N GLU A 462 59.61 16.62 55.87
CA GLU A 462 60.65 17.58 55.44
C GLU A 462 61.31 17.17 54.11
N ILE A 463 61.49 15.86 53.89
CA ILE A 463 61.98 15.32 52.65
C ILE A 463 61.01 15.55 51.49
N ASN A 464 59.71 15.26 51.72
CA ASN A 464 58.68 15.48 50.72
C ASN A 464 58.47 16.97 50.39
N GLU A 465 58.55 17.86 51.41
CA GLU A 465 58.48 19.32 51.22
C GLU A 465 59.67 19.83 50.36
N LYS A 466 60.87 19.35 50.59
CA LYS A 466 62.08 19.72 49.82
C LYS A 466 62.02 19.17 48.40
N GLY A 467 61.35 18.04 48.22
CA GLY A 467 61.16 17.34 46.92
C GLY A 467 62.30 16.39 46.60
N TRP A 468 61.94 15.17 46.19
CA TRP A 468 62.87 14.07 45.88
C TRP A 468 63.82 14.39 44.75
N GLY A 469 63.45 15.24 43.77
CA GLY A 469 64.32 15.73 42.71
C GLY A 469 65.54 16.52 43.24
N TYR A 470 65.39 17.24 44.33
CA TYR A 470 66.56 17.95 45.01
C TYR A 470 67.57 16.94 45.52
N PHE A 471 67.12 15.85 46.17
CA PHE A 471 68.02 14.85 46.72
C PHE A 471 68.67 14.01 45.65
N ALA A 472 67.95 13.67 44.62
CA ALA A 472 68.48 12.97 43.47
C ALA A 472 69.57 13.80 42.75
N ASN A 473 69.28 15.07 42.51
CA ASN A 473 70.24 16.00 41.89
C ASN A 473 71.51 16.19 42.72
N TYR A 474 71.38 16.31 44.04
CA TYR A 474 72.51 16.35 44.93
C TYR A 474 73.38 15.11 44.88
N ALA A 475 72.75 13.90 44.92
CA ALA A 475 73.42 12.59 44.83
C ALA A 475 74.22 12.41 43.53
N MET A 476 73.73 12.95 42.40
CA MET A 476 74.46 12.91 41.12
C MET A 476 75.78 13.65 41.11
N GLY A 477 75.94 14.60 42.02
CA GLY A 477 77.16 15.42 42.11
C GLY A 477 78.05 15.17 43.35
N ASN A 478 77.63 14.33 44.28
CA ASN A 478 78.27 14.13 45.55
C ASN A 478 78.48 12.64 45.85
N ARG A 479 79.69 12.29 46.22
CA ARG A 479 80.05 10.90 46.53
C ARG A 479 79.52 10.43 47.89
N TYR A 480 79.40 11.30 48.89
CA TYR A 480 78.96 10.92 50.23
C TYR A 480 77.57 11.40 50.46
N ILE A 481 76.66 10.44 50.65
CA ILE A 481 75.21 10.64 50.77
C ILE A 481 74.60 9.71 51.79
N THR A 482 73.42 10.05 52.35
CA THR A 482 72.63 9.15 53.23
C THR A 482 71.54 8.37 52.51
N SER A 483 70.81 7.49 53.17
CA SER A 483 69.87 6.51 52.57
C SER A 483 68.81 7.18 51.65
N TYR A 484 68.19 8.27 52.07
CA TYR A 484 67.15 8.93 51.25
C TYR A 484 67.72 9.57 49.95
N TYR A 485 68.98 10.00 49.96
CA TYR A 485 69.65 10.43 48.70
C TYR A 485 69.96 9.26 47.79
N PHE A 486 70.37 8.08 48.33
CA PHE A 486 70.55 6.87 47.55
C PHE A 486 69.22 6.47 46.90
N ALA A 487 68.15 6.44 47.71
CA ALA A 487 66.84 6.09 47.26
C ALA A 487 66.32 7.08 46.17
N ALA A 488 66.49 8.40 46.37
CA ALA A 488 66.09 9.41 45.41
C ALA A 488 66.85 9.27 44.05
N LEU A 489 68.17 9.07 44.12
CA LEU A 489 68.95 8.92 42.88
C LEU A 489 68.59 7.62 42.17
N GLN A 490 68.42 6.54 42.88
CA GLN A 490 68.07 5.26 42.32
C GLN A 490 66.66 5.24 41.72
N ASP A 491 65.72 5.90 42.40
CA ASP A 491 64.31 5.98 41.93
C ASP A 491 64.19 6.79 40.63
N ILE A 492 64.85 7.97 40.54
CA ILE A 492 64.78 8.75 39.30
C ILE A 492 65.43 7.98 38.11
N LEU A 493 66.51 7.25 38.36
CA LEU A 493 67.14 6.42 37.31
C LEU A 493 66.25 5.26 36.88
N PHE A 494 65.58 4.61 37.81
CA PHE A 494 64.59 3.58 37.49
C PHE A 494 63.43 4.16 36.68
N HIS A 495 62.89 5.29 37.14
CA HIS A 495 61.77 5.95 36.49
C HIS A 495 62.11 6.41 35.06
N GLN A 496 63.29 7.03 34.86
CA GLN A 496 63.79 7.47 33.57
C GLN A 496 64.14 6.25 32.66
N ALA A 497 64.50 5.12 33.23
CA ALA A 497 64.70 3.89 32.45
C ALA A 497 63.39 3.14 32.11
N GLY A 498 62.24 3.69 32.51
CA GLY A 498 60.90 3.14 32.19
C GLY A 498 60.35 2.10 33.16
N TYR A 499 61.00 1.98 34.35
CA TYR A 499 60.49 1.08 35.39
C TYR A 499 59.39 1.75 36.23
N GLU A 500 58.39 0.97 36.62
CA GLU A 500 57.51 1.33 37.73
C GLU A 500 58.28 1.16 39.03
N SER A 501 58.61 2.25 39.71
CA SER A 501 59.40 2.27 40.92
C SER A 501 58.75 3.07 42.02
N ARG A 502 59.15 2.80 43.28
CA ARG A 502 58.75 3.53 44.46
C ARG A 502 59.86 3.51 45.51
N ILE A 503 59.89 4.54 46.35
CA ILE A 503 60.74 4.57 47.52
C ILE A 503 59.99 3.97 48.67
N VAL A 504 60.68 3.12 49.45
CA VAL A 504 60.14 2.55 50.70
C VAL A 504 60.80 3.30 51.84
N TYR A 505 59.96 3.84 52.73
CA TYR A 505 60.34 4.37 54.00
C TYR A 505 60.10 3.36 55.09
N GLY A 506 61.07 3.16 55.93
CA GLY A 506 61.01 2.19 57.00
C GLY A 506 62.26 2.29 57.92
N THR A 507 62.64 1.19 58.53
CA THR A 507 63.87 1.06 59.28
C THR A 507 64.72 -0.10 58.79
N ALA A 508 66.05 0.08 58.90
CA ALA A 508 67.04 -0.95 58.78
C ALA A 508 68.01 -0.82 59.95
N GLY A 509 67.82 -1.56 61.02
CA GLY A 509 68.51 -1.39 62.29
C GLY A 509 67.82 -0.32 63.20
N ASN A 510 68.60 0.65 63.72
CA ASN A 510 68.09 1.58 64.76
C ASN A 510 67.68 2.97 64.26
N GLY A 511 67.38 3.17 63.01
CA GLY A 511 67.01 4.49 62.46
C GLY A 511 66.25 4.46 61.17
N ASP A 512 65.65 5.63 60.84
CA ASP A 512 64.93 5.80 59.59
C ASP A 512 65.81 5.49 58.39
N TYR A 513 65.25 4.74 57.45
CA TYR A 513 65.97 4.21 56.34
C TYR A 513 65.08 4.20 55.06
N TYR A 514 65.73 4.40 53.90
CA TYR A 514 65.03 4.51 52.62
C TYR A 514 65.71 3.60 51.57
N TRP A 515 64.88 2.86 50.85
CA TRP A 515 65.30 2.00 49.73
C TRP A 515 64.26 2.01 48.64
N ASN A 516 64.52 1.31 47.54
CA ASN A 516 63.60 1.29 46.39
C ASN A 516 62.98 -0.08 46.21
N GLN A 517 61.75 -0.05 45.76
CA GLN A 517 61.14 -1.20 45.11
C GLN A 517 60.91 -0.88 43.62
N VAL A 518 61.13 -1.88 42.78
CA VAL A 518 60.95 -1.83 41.34
C VAL A 518 60.07 -2.98 40.93
N LYS A 519 59.13 -2.76 40.04
CA LYS A 519 58.28 -3.79 39.50
C LYS A 519 58.96 -4.46 38.31
N THR A 520 59.30 -5.71 38.42
CA THR A 520 59.86 -6.54 37.35
C THR A 520 58.96 -7.75 37.13
N ASP A 521 58.56 -8.00 35.89
CA ASP A 521 57.62 -9.08 35.52
C ASP A 521 56.35 -9.10 36.39
N GLY A 522 55.83 -7.90 36.68
CA GLY A 522 54.61 -7.73 37.50
C GLY A 522 54.79 -7.87 39.01
N VAL A 523 56.01 -8.18 39.49
CA VAL A 523 56.32 -8.39 40.90
C VAL A 523 57.22 -7.28 41.43
N TRP A 524 56.89 -6.73 42.59
CA TRP A 524 57.75 -5.78 43.32
C TRP A 524 58.94 -6.46 43.97
N VAL A 525 60.14 -6.04 43.61
CA VAL A 525 61.41 -6.52 44.17
C VAL A 525 62.22 -5.35 44.69
N ASN A 526 63.01 -5.59 45.72
CA ASN A 526 63.75 -4.58 46.44
C ASN A 526 65.15 -4.36 45.87
N TYR A 527 65.52 -3.10 45.73
CA TYR A 527 66.85 -2.60 45.41
C TYR A 527 67.32 -1.59 46.44
N ASP A 528 68.33 -1.92 47.20
CA ASP A 528 68.94 -1.04 48.20
C ASP A 528 70.41 -0.89 47.88
N ALA A 529 70.75 0.20 47.15
CA ALA A 529 72.13 0.47 46.80
C ALA A 529 73.01 0.87 48.00
N CYS A 530 72.37 1.44 49.04
CA CYS A 530 73.04 1.77 50.29
C CYS A 530 73.37 0.55 51.15
N GLY A 531 72.37 -0.31 51.40
CA GLY A 531 72.49 -1.54 52.18
C GLY A 531 73.16 -2.73 51.44
N GLY A 532 73.23 -2.60 50.10
CA GLY A 532 73.90 -3.64 49.29
C GLY A 532 73.02 -4.79 48.79
N TYR A 533 71.70 -4.59 48.74
CA TYR A 533 70.75 -5.58 48.28
C TYR A 533 70.19 -5.20 46.88
N SER A 534 70.05 -6.20 46.03
CA SER A 534 69.47 -6.01 44.71
C SER A 534 68.62 -7.22 44.30
N ASN A 535 67.44 -6.96 43.69
CA ASN A 535 66.48 -7.96 43.23
C ASN A 535 66.09 -9.00 44.32
N VAL A 536 65.83 -8.52 45.52
CA VAL A 536 65.48 -9.38 46.66
C VAL A 536 64.00 -9.24 47.02
N SER A 537 63.41 -10.28 47.53
CA SER A 537 62.02 -10.27 47.98
C SER A 537 61.82 -9.52 49.30
N ASP A 538 60.61 -9.12 49.59
CA ASP A 538 60.21 -8.51 50.86
C ASP A 538 60.52 -9.48 52.05
N ILE A 539 60.29 -10.75 51.84
CA ILE A 539 60.57 -11.78 52.86
C ILE A 539 62.04 -11.80 53.21
N TYR A 540 62.89 -11.72 52.20
CA TYR A 540 64.33 -11.72 52.43
C TYR A 540 64.79 -10.47 53.17
N LEU A 541 64.34 -9.24 52.76
CA LEU A 541 64.73 -8.00 53.46
C LEU A 541 64.20 -8.00 54.92
N LYS A 542 63.00 -8.50 55.13
CA LYS A 542 62.44 -8.66 56.49
C LYS A 542 63.32 -9.55 57.35
N SER A 543 63.85 -10.63 56.81
CA SER A 543 64.78 -11.49 57.51
C SER A 543 66.11 -10.81 57.83
N CYS A 544 66.45 -9.75 57.09
CA CYS A 544 67.60 -8.86 57.30
C CYS A 544 67.33 -7.70 58.28
N GLY A 545 66.14 -7.67 58.88
CA GLY A 545 65.76 -6.65 59.90
C GLY A 545 65.17 -5.35 59.32
N TYR A 546 64.68 -5.39 58.10
CA TYR A 546 63.97 -4.24 57.49
C TYR A 546 62.49 -4.24 57.92
N ILE A 547 62.01 -3.06 58.27
CA ILE A 547 60.60 -2.85 58.66
C ILE A 547 60.06 -1.71 57.78
N TRP A 548 58.91 -1.96 57.14
CA TRP A 548 58.23 -0.95 56.29
C TRP A 548 57.30 -0.08 57.12
N TYR A 549 57.25 1.22 56.78
CA TYR A 549 56.27 2.19 57.28
C TYR A 549 55.36 2.71 56.18
N GLU A 550 55.97 3.16 55.05
CA GLU A 550 55.24 3.85 53.99
C GLU A 550 55.94 3.61 52.62
N TYR A 551 55.09 3.68 51.56
CA TYR A 551 55.55 3.73 50.16
C TYR A 551 55.43 5.14 49.64
N VAL A 552 56.48 5.67 49.07
CA VAL A 552 56.56 6.99 48.48
C VAL A 552 56.73 6.92 46.97
N TYR A 553 55.91 7.65 46.26
CA TYR A 553 55.95 7.73 44.81
C TYR A 553 56.43 9.15 44.40
N PRO A 554 57.71 9.38 44.23
CA PRO A 554 58.26 10.68 43.91
C PRO A 554 57.74 11.23 42.57
N LYS A 555 57.44 12.52 42.55
CA LYS A 555 57.18 13.27 41.31
C LYS A 555 58.39 14.12 40.97
N TYR A 556 58.89 14.00 39.73
CA TYR A 556 60.10 14.69 39.25
C TYR A 556 59.78 15.78 38.23
N TYR A 557 58.51 16.11 38.03
CA TYR A 557 58.01 17.13 37.09
C TYR A 557 57.35 18.29 37.78
#